data_35a0c0fc1bf863cc4679deea13059913
#
_entry.id   35a0c0fc1bf863cc4679deea13059913
#
_cell.length_a   1.000
_cell.length_b   1.000
_cell.length_c   1.000
_cell.angle_alpha   90.00
_cell.angle_beta   90.00
_cell.angle_gamma   90.00
#
_symmetry.space_group_name_H-M   'P 1'
#
loop_
_entity.id
_entity.type
_entity.pdbx_description
1 polymer ?
#
loop_
_entity_poly.entity_id
_entity_poly.type
_entity_poly.pdbx_seq_one_letter_code
_entity_poly.pdbx_strand_id
1 'polypeptide(L)'
;FDVASSYLGSDPDIRLYFLRLPDGFSAGQGSEAYGNESLQQLAEGGIDTITSVDDSQSYSAEQLTGVLTAIMEMHAPDQIHLQDHTTEHADIEHSDHIQTAEFASEAILDYSGEVTVTGYLGYATWGFEENLTPEEVADVRAAFMAYAAHDSHVLNADGSLQEAYETWVQREYPAYEYDHGAALM
;
A
#
# COMPACT_ATOMS: atom_id res chain seq x y z
N PHE A 1 2.34 -15.49 -13.80
CA PHE A 1 1.53 -15.52 -12.58
C PHE A 1 0.07 -15.24 -12.91
N ASP A 2 -0.84 -15.87 -12.19
CA ASP A 2 -2.29 -15.68 -12.34
C ASP A 2 -2.81 -14.92 -11.10
N VAL A 3 -2.59 -13.59 -11.10
CA VAL A 3 -3.00 -12.73 -9.99
C VAL A 3 -4.52 -12.55 -10.02
N ALA A 4 -5.17 -12.90 -8.93
CA ALA A 4 -6.60 -12.74 -8.81
C ALA A 4 -6.99 -11.26 -8.92
N SER A 5 -7.98 -10.96 -9.75
CA SER A 5 -8.47 -9.59 -9.92
C SER A 5 -9.99 -9.52 -9.91
N SER A 6 -10.51 -8.36 -9.54
CA SER A 6 -11.92 -8.01 -9.68
C SER A 6 -12.06 -6.57 -10.17
N TYR A 7 -13.24 -6.21 -10.60
CA TYR A 7 -13.58 -4.85 -10.99
C TYR A 7 -14.91 -4.43 -10.36
N LEU A 8 -15.09 -3.11 -10.24
CA LEU A 8 -16.35 -2.58 -9.73
C LEU A 8 -17.45 -2.76 -10.79
N GLY A 9 -18.54 -3.46 -10.46
CA GLY A 9 -19.59 -3.77 -11.41
C GLY A 9 -20.26 -2.56 -12.05
N SER A 10 -20.24 -1.41 -11.39
CA SER A 10 -20.74 -0.13 -11.91
C SER A 10 -19.69 0.65 -12.72
N ASP A 11 -18.42 0.33 -12.57
CA ASP A 11 -17.30 0.98 -13.26
C ASP A 11 -16.16 -0.04 -13.47
N PRO A 12 -16.07 -0.66 -14.67
CA PRO A 12 -15.08 -1.68 -14.96
C PRO A 12 -13.64 -1.15 -15.06
N ASP A 13 -13.44 0.17 -15.09
CA ASP A 13 -12.10 0.79 -15.09
C ASP A 13 -11.49 0.79 -13.68
N ILE A 14 -12.34 0.65 -12.63
CA ILE A 14 -11.86 0.43 -11.26
C ILE A 14 -11.57 -1.05 -11.05
N ARG A 15 -10.30 -1.39 -10.86
CA ARG A 15 -9.81 -2.76 -10.67
C ARG A 15 -9.08 -2.94 -9.37
N LEU A 16 -9.21 -4.15 -8.79
CA LEU A 16 -8.48 -4.60 -7.62
C LEU A 16 -7.66 -5.83 -8.01
N TYR A 17 -6.40 -5.86 -7.60
CA TYR A 17 -5.51 -7.01 -7.73
C TYR A 17 -5.17 -7.56 -6.35
N PHE A 18 -5.26 -8.87 -6.18
CA PHE A 18 -5.08 -9.53 -4.89
C PHE A 18 -3.88 -10.47 -4.96
N LEU A 19 -2.74 -10.02 -4.45
CA LEU A 19 -1.56 -10.89 -4.30
C LEU A 19 -1.72 -11.82 -3.10
N ARG A 20 -2.55 -11.45 -2.11
CA ARG A 20 -2.87 -12.25 -0.92
C ARG A 20 -1.65 -12.67 -0.12
N LEU A 21 -0.66 -11.80 -0.01
CA LEU A 21 0.53 -12.06 0.77
C LEU A 21 0.20 -12.03 2.28
N PRO A 22 0.90 -12.83 3.10
CA PRO A 22 0.68 -12.83 4.53
C PRO A 22 1.09 -11.51 5.18
N ASP A 23 0.39 -11.14 6.25
CA ASP A 23 0.75 -10.00 7.08
C ASP A 23 2.08 -10.25 7.79
N GLY A 24 3.04 -9.35 7.59
CA GLY A 24 4.36 -9.38 8.21
C GLY A 24 4.37 -8.90 9.66
N PHE A 25 3.28 -8.32 10.16
CA PHE A 25 3.22 -7.56 11.42
C PHE A 25 4.13 -6.33 11.42
N SER A 26 4.00 -5.50 12.43
CA SER A 26 4.69 -4.19 12.49
C SER A 26 6.22 -4.26 12.40
N ALA A 27 6.83 -5.40 12.81
CA ALA A 27 8.27 -5.59 12.78
C ALA A 27 8.75 -6.63 11.75
N GLY A 28 7.90 -7.01 10.80
CA GLY A 28 8.28 -7.91 9.70
C GLY A 28 8.54 -9.37 10.13
N GLN A 29 8.12 -9.77 11.34
CA GLN A 29 8.40 -11.12 11.85
C GLN A 29 7.52 -12.22 11.24
N GLY A 30 6.42 -11.85 10.58
CA GLY A 30 5.47 -12.79 10.01
C GLY A 30 4.64 -13.58 11.03
N SER A 31 3.67 -14.35 10.54
CA SER A 31 2.81 -15.21 11.36
C SER A 31 3.22 -16.67 11.27
N GLU A 32 3.23 -17.39 12.41
CA GLU A 32 3.46 -18.85 12.44
C GLU A 32 2.48 -19.62 11.55
N ALA A 33 1.26 -19.10 11.37
CA ALA A 33 0.25 -19.72 10.50
C ALA A 33 0.67 -19.75 9.02
N TYR A 34 1.58 -18.86 8.62
CA TYR A 34 2.11 -18.72 7.26
C TYR A 34 3.63 -18.84 7.24
N GLY A 35 4.20 -19.71 8.08
CA GLY A 35 5.64 -20.02 8.08
C GLY A 35 6.54 -18.85 8.51
N ASN A 36 6.00 -17.81 9.14
CA ASN A 36 6.67 -16.55 9.47
C ASN A 36 7.18 -15.79 8.25
N GLU A 37 6.63 -16.01 7.07
CA GLU A 37 6.97 -15.26 5.86
C GLU A 37 6.47 -13.81 5.98
N SER A 38 7.25 -12.85 5.45
CA SER A 38 6.88 -11.44 5.35
C SER A 38 7.58 -10.77 4.16
N LEU A 39 7.03 -9.64 3.70
CA LEU A 39 7.66 -8.82 2.67
C LEU A 39 9.05 -8.33 3.11
N GLN A 40 9.23 -7.98 4.39
CA GLN A 40 10.52 -7.57 4.90
C GLN A 40 11.56 -8.68 4.82
N GLN A 41 11.21 -9.90 5.21
CA GLN A 41 12.15 -11.03 5.10
C GLN A 41 12.50 -11.35 3.65
N LEU A 42 11.54 -11.20 2.73
CA LEU A 42 11.78 -11.36 1.30
C LEU A 42 12.77 -10.29 0.79
N ALA A 43 12.53 -9.02 1.12
CA ALA A 43 13.40 -7.91 0.71
C ALA A 43 14.82 -8.03 1.27
N GLU A 44 14.95 -8.46 2.54
CA GLU A 44 16.26 -8.65 3.21
C GLU A 44 16.97 -9.94 2.81
N GLY A 45 16.32 -10.81 2.00
CA GLY A 45 16.87 -12.12 1.61
C GLY A 45 16.89 -13.14 2.75
N GLY A 46 16.06 -12.97 3.77
CA GLY A 46 15.84 -13.93 4.85
C GLY A 46 15.04 -15.14 4.39
N ILE A 47 14.23 -14.99 3.35
CA ILE A 47 13.51 -16.03 2.64
C ILE A 47 13.70 -15.88 1.13
N ASP A 48 13.69 -16.99 0.38
CA ASP A 48 13.84 -16.97 -1.07
C ASP A 48 12.53 -16.58 -1.79
N THR A 49 11.40 -16.91 -1.19
CA THR A 49 10.05 -16.66 -1.74
C THR A 49 9.05 -16.36 -0.63
N ILE A 50 8.01 -15.59 -0.96
CA ILE A 50 6.83 -15.38 -0.12
C ILE A 50 5.62 -16.06 -0.77
N THR A 51 4.81 -16.77 0.01
CA THR A 51 3.67 -17.55 -0.47
C THR A 51 2.36 -16.88 -0.09
N SER A 52 1.41 -16.84 -1.03
CA SER A 52 0.05 -16.31 -0.76
C SER A 52 -0.67 -17.14 0.32
N VAL A 53 -1.53 -16.49 1.11
CA VAL A 53 -2.25 -17.12 2.24
C VAL A 53 -3.18 -18.27 1.83
N ASP A 54 -3.47 -18.41 0.53
CA ASP A 54 -4.27 -19.51 -0.05
C ASP A 54 -3.39 -20.55 -0.78
N ASP A 55 -2.07 -20.48 -0.64
CA ASP A 55 -1.08 -21.34 -1.28
C ASP A 55 -1.17 -21.39 -2.82
N SER A 56 -1.84 -20.42 -3.44
CA SER A 56 -2.07 -20.41 -4.90
C SER A 56 -0.88 -19.90 -5.69
N GLN A 57 -0.04 -19.05 -5.10
CA GLN A 57 1.11 -18.40 -5.72
C GLN A 57 2.27 -18.29 -4.72
N SER A 58 3.49 -18.29 -5.25
CA SER A 58 4.70 -17.99 -4.48
C SER A 58 5.60 -17.11 -5.34
N TYR A 59 6.19 -16.07 -4.75
CA TYR A 59 6.97 -15.04 -5.46
C TYR A 59 8.36 -14.90 -4.84
N SER A 60 9.40 -14.94 -5.67
CA SER A 60 10.68 -14.32 -5.30
C SER A 60 10.56 -12.79 -5.34
N ALA A 61 11.54 -12.06 -4.79
CA ALA A 61 11.59 -10.61 -4.87
C ALA A 61 11.49 -10.12 -6.32
N GLU A 62 12.31 -10.66 -7.22
CA GLU A 62 12.30 -10.32 -8.66
C GLU A 62 10.93 -10.63 -9.33
N GLN A 63 10.30 -11.72 -8.96
CA GLN A 63 8.99 -12.09 -9.50
C GLN A 63 7.89 -11.16 -9.02
N LEU A 64 7.93 -10.75 -7.75
CA LEU A 64 6.97 -9.80 -7.18
C LEU A 64 7.09 -8.43 -7.86
N THR A 65 8.31 -7.90 -7.98
CA THR A 65 8.60 -6.67 -8.71
C THR A 65 8.10 -6.76 -10.15
N GLY A 66 8.42 -7.87 -10.87
CA GLY A 66 7.97 -8.08 -12.24
C GLY A 66 6.45 -8.15 -12.41
N VAL A 67 5.71 -8.68 -11.44
CA VAL A 67 4.23 -8.66 -11.43
C VAL A 67 3.71 -7.23 -11.29
N LEU A 68 4.28 -6.43 -10.40
CA LEU A 68 3.88 -5.03 -10.22
C LEU A 68 4.17 -4.21 -11.48
N THR A 69 5.36 -4.36 -12.09
CA THR A 69 5.70 -3.73 -13.37
C THR A 69 4.71 -4.12 -14.47
N ALA A 70 4.35 -5.41 -14.57
CA ALA A 70 3.39 -5.88 -15.58
C ALA A 70 1.99 -5.28 -15.38
N ILE A 71 1.56 -5.05 -14.15
CA ILE A 71 0.29 -4.35 -13.85
C ILE A 71 0.39 -2.89 -14.31
N MET A 72 1.49 -2.20 -14.04
CA MET A 72 1.73 -0.82 -14.50
C MET A 72 1.73 -0.73 -16.02
N GLU A 73 2.45 -1.62 -16.72
CA GLU A 73 2.48 -1.68 -18.19
C GLU A 73 1.08 -1.95 -18.79
N MET A 74 0.27 -2.76 -18.12
CA MET A 74 -1.09 -3.07 -18.58
C MET A 74 -2.04 -1.88 -18.48
N HIS A 75 -1.89 -1.04 -17.45
CA HIS A 75 -2.81 0.06 -17.16
C HIS A 75 -2.29 1.42 -17.59
N ALA A 76 -0.99 1.54 -17.84
CA ALA A 76 -0.33 2.78 -18.23
C ALA A 76 -0.77 3.99 -17.37
N PRO A 77 -0.58 3.92 -16.05
CA PRO A 77 -1.00 5.00 -15.14
C PRO A 77 -0.21 6.28 -15.43
N ASP A 78 -0.85 7.42 -15.27
CA ASP A 78 -0.22 8.75 -15.25
C ASP A 78 0.11 9.23 -13.83
N GLN A 79 -0.45 8.57 -12.80
CA GLN A 79 -0.16 8.81 -11.40
C GLN A 79 -0.07 7.49 -10.62
N ILE A 80 0.91 7.40 -9.72
CA ILE A 80 1.07 6.29 -8.77
C ILE A 80 1.18 6.87 -7.37
N HIS A 81 0.31 6.40 -6.47
CA HIS A 81 0.32 6.76 -5.06
C HIS A 81 0.83 5.58 -4.24
N LEU A 82 1.85 5.83 -3.43
CA LEU A 82 2.51 4.84 -2.57
C LEU A 82 2.48 5.30 -1.11
N GLN A 83 2.82 4.40 -0.21
CA GLN A 83 3.23 4.77 1.14
C GLN A 83 4.69 5.24 1.14
N ASP A 84 5.10 5.95 2.18
CA ASP A 84 6.49 6.37 2.35
C ASP A 84 7.38 5.16 2.65
N HIS A 85 8.50 5.05 1.92
CA HIS A 85 9.55 4.05 2.15
C HIS A 85 10.90 4.67 2.51
N THR A 86 10.93 6.00 2.73
CA THR A 86 12.20 6.72 2.96
C THR A 86 12.84 6.44 4.31
N THR A 87 12.21 5.63 5.14
CA THR A 87 12.70 5.21 6.48
C THR A 87 12.81 6.31 7.54
N GLU A 88 12.49 7.56 7.22
CA GLU A 88 12.54 8.66 8.20
C GLU A 88 11.64 8.39 9.42
N HIS A 89 10.53 7.67 9.21
CA HIS A 89 9.55 7.32 10.23
C HIS A 89 9.38 5.79 10.41
N ALA A 90 10.37 5.00 9.98
CA ALA A 90 10.28 3.53 9.99
C ALA A 90 10.09 2.92 11.38
N ASP A 91 10.47 3.62 12.44
CA ASP A 91 10.33 3.17 13.83
C ASP A 91 8.87 3.15 14.33
N ILE A 92 7.97 3.85 13.64
CA ILE A 92 6.55 3.94 13.97
C ILE A 92 5.63 3.46 12.84
N GLU A 93 6.22 3.10 11.69
CA GLU A 93 5.47 2.60 10.53
C GLU A 93 5.40 1.06 10.54
N HIS A 94 4.37 0.51 9.89
CA HIS A 94 4.25 -0.93 9.72
C HIS A 94 5.23 -1.44 8.67
N SER A 95 5.88 -2.59 8.90
CA SER A 95 6.88 -3.11 7.97
C SER A 95 6.31 -3.32 6.56
N ASP A 96 5.08 -3.85 6.46
CA ASP A 96 4.45 -4.08 5.15
C ASP A 96 4.13 -2.80 4.39
N HIS A 97 3.89 -1.68 5.08
CA HIS A 97 3.72 -0.38 4.43
C HIS A 97 5.00 0.04 3.73
N ILE A 98 6.13 -0.03 4.44
CA ILE A 98 7.45 0.31 3.91
C ILE A 98 7.81 -0.64 2.76
N GLN A 99 7.70 -1.95 2.98
CA GLN A 99 8.13 -2.95 2.01
C GLN A 99 7.25 -2.98 0.75
N THR A 100 5.94 -2.76 0.89
CA THR A 100 5.04 -2.62 -0.26
C THR A 100 5.47 -1.43 -1.13
N ALA A 101 5.80 -0.30 -0.49
CA ALA A 101 6.27 0.88 -1.21
C ALA A 101 7.66 0.68 -1.83
N GLU A 102 8.58 -0.04 -1.17
CA GLU A 102 9.89 -0.40 -1.73
C GLU A 102 9.74 -1.27 -2.98
N PHE A 103 9.00 -2.38 -2.92
CA PHE A 103 8.74 -3.23 -4.09
C PHE A 103 8.05 -2.48 -5.23
N ALA A 104 7.09 -1.60 -4.92
CA ALA A 104 6.44 -0.78 -5.93
C ALA A 104 7.42 0.24 -6.54
N SER A 105 8.31 0.84 -5.74
CA SER A 105 9.33 1.77 -6.24
C SER A 105 10.35 1.07 -7.15
N GLU A 106 10.77 -0.15 -6.80
CA GLU A 106 11.61 -0.97 -7.69
C GLU A 106 10.89 -1.30 -9.01
N ALA A 107 9.59 -1.65 -8.94
CA ALA A 107 8.80 -1.93 -10.13
C ALA A 107 8.63 -0.70 -11.05
N ILE A 108 8.56 0.51 -10.46
CA ILE A 108 8.51 1.77 -11.21
C ILE A 108 9.81 2.00 -12.00
N LEU A 109 10.98 1.59 -11.46
CA LEU A 109 12.25 1.73 -12.20
C LEU A 109 12.27 0.94 -13.50
N ASP A 110 11.54 -0.18 -13.55
CA ASP A 110 11.41 -1.04 -14.72
C ASP A 110 10.21 -0.69 -15.61
N TYR A 111 9.34 0.23 -15.17
CA TYR A 111 8.18 0.68 -15.94
C TYR A 111 8.61 1.58 -17.10
N SER A 112 8.11 1.30 -18.32
CA SER A 112 8.51 2.02 -19.54
C SER A 112 7.77 3.33 -19.79
N GLY A 113 6.69 3.59 -19.06
CA GLY A 113 5.85 4.78 -19.22
C GLY A 113 6.34 5.99 -18.42
N GLU A 114 5.74 7.15 -18.71
CA GLU A 114 5.91 8.36 -17.90
C GLU A 114 4.84 8.37 -16.81
N VAL A 115 5.23 8.66 -15.55
CA VAL A 115 4.30 8.67 -14.42
C VAL A 115 4.76 9.63 -13.32
N THR A 116 3.83 10.35 -12.70
CA THR A 116 4.09 11.09 -11.45
C THR A 116 3.88 10.15 -10.26
N VAL A 117 4.87 10.06 -9.39
CA VAL A 117 4.85 9.20 -8.20
C VAL A 117 4.79 10.06 -6.96
N THR A 118 3.82 9.80 -6.07
CA THR A 118 3.68 10.49 -4.79
C THR A 118 3.69 9.46 -3.65
N GLY A 119 4.62 9.58 -2.72
CA GLY A 119 4.67 8.79 -1.48
C GLY A 119 4.04 9.55 -0.33
N TYR A 120 3.20 8.89 0.47
CA TYR A 120 2.48 9.47 1.60
C TYR A 120 2.92 8.86 2.92
N LEU A 121 3.05 9.71 3.94
CA LEU A 121 3.24 9.25 5.31
C LEU A 121 2.01 8.46 5.79
N GLY A 122 2.26 7.34 6.46
CA GLY A 122 1.24 6.51 7.08
C GLY A 122 1.00 6.87 8.55
N TYR A 123 1.33 5.97 9.45
CA TYR A 123 1.08 6.11 10.89
C TYR A 123 1.79 7.32 11.52
N ALA A 124 2.91 7.76 10.97
CA ALA A 124 3.65 8.93 11.41
C ALA A 124 2.80 10.20 11.49
N THR A 125 1.77 10.32 10.65
CA THR A 125 0.88 11.49 10.63
C THR A 125 0.12 11.71 11.92
N TRP A 126 0.04 10.71 12.80
CA TRP A 126 -0.54 10.88 14.14
C TRP A 126 0.06 12.04 14.94
N GLY A 127 1.37 12.25 14.81
CA GLY A 127 2.11 13.31 15.52
C GLY A 127 2.05 14.69 14.85
N PHE A 128 1.42 14.80 13.69
CA PHE A 128 1.41 16.01 12.88
C PHE A 128 0.13 16.83 13.12
N GLU A 129 0.12 18.08 12.68
CA GLU A 129 -1.08 18.93 12.76
C GLU A 129 -2.13 18.48 11.72
N GLU A 130 -3.40 18.80 11.96
CA GLU A 130 -4.45 18.64 10.97
C GLU A 130 -4.20 19.61 9.80
N ASN A 131 -4.23 19.09 8.57
CA ASN A 131 -3.89 19.90 7.40
C ASN A 131 -4.94 19.84 6.28
N LEU A 132 -5.98 19.01 6.43
CA LEU A 132 -7.08 18.94 5.49
C LEU A 132 -8.17 19.99 5.84
N THR A 133 -8.80 20.54 4.81
CA THR A 133 -9.97 21.39 4.96
C THR A 133 -11.19 20.58 5.45
N PRO A 134 -12.22 21.22 6.03
CA PRO A 134 -13.43 20.52 6.44
C PRO A 134 -14.14 19.75 5.30
N GLU A 135 -14.03 20.20 4.06
CA GLU A 135 -14.59 19.53 2.88
C GLU A 135 -13.80 18.27 2.55
N GLU A 136 -12.47 18.35 2.49
CA GLU A 136 -11.57 17.20 2.28
C GLU A 136 -11.74 16.14 3.38
N VAL A 137 -11.79 16.58 4.66
CA VAL A 137 -12.07 15.67 5.78
C VAL A 137 -13.41 14.96 5.61
N ALA A 138 -14.45 15.65 5.13
CA ALA A 138 -15.75 15.03 4.90
C ALA A 138 -15.70 13.97 3.81
N ASP A 139 -14.96 14.19 2.72
CA ASP A 139 -14.78 13.25 1.62
C ASP A 139 -13.96 12.04 2.03
N VAL A 140 -12.80 12.26 2.68
CA VAL A 140 -11.95 11.16 3.21
C VAL A 140 -12.73 10.31 4.22
N ARG A 141 -13.46 10.97 5.15
CA ARG A 141 -14.31 10.28 6.12
C ARG A 141 -15.41 9.46 5.44
N ALA A 142 -16.07 9.99 4.41
CA ALA A 142 -17.13 9.27 3.70
C ALA A 142 -16.57 8.01 3.03
N ALA A 143 -15.43 8.11 2.37
CA ALA A 143 -14.73 6.97 1.78
C ALA A 143 -14.32 5.93 2.84
N PHE A 144 -13.73 6.39 3.96
CA PHE A 144 -13.31 5.51 5.04
C PHE A 144 -14.50 4.83 5.74
N MET A 145 -15.62 5.52 5.95
CA MET A 145 -16.84 4.94 6.53
C MET A 145 -17.47 3.88 5.61
N ALA A 146 -17.32 3.99 4.30
CA ALA A 146 -17.75 2.94 3.37
C ALA A 146 -16.91 1.66 3.57
N TYR A 147 -15.60 1.77 3.78
CA TYR A 147 -14.72 0.66 4.17
C TYR A 147 -15.08 0.12 5.56
N ALA A 148 -15.25 0.98 6.55
CA ALA A 148 -15.51 0.63 7.94
C ALA A 148 -16.79 -0.20 8.14
N ALA A 149 -17.75 -0.10 7.23
CA ALA A 149 -18.95 -0.95 7.21
C ALA A 149 -18.61 -2.44 7.02
N HIS A 150 -17.43 -2.76 6.54
CA HIS A 150 -16.94 -4.12 6.28
C HIS A 150 -15.79 -4.55 7.21
N ASP A 151 -15.34 -3.66 8.11
CA ASP A 151 -14.29 -3.93 9.10
C ASP A 151 -14.73 -3.53 10.51
N SER A 152 -15.05 -4.54 11.33
CA SER A 152 -15.52 -4.31 12.70
C SER A 152 -14.44 -3.79 13.67
N HIS A 153 -13.17 -3.76 13.26
CA HIS A 153 -12.06 -3.35 14.11
C HIS A 153 -11.81 -1.82 14.10
N VAL A 154 -12.43 -1.09 13.18
CA VAL A 154 -12.20 0.36 13.02
C VAL A 154 -13.27 1.22 13.68
N LEU A 155 -14.38 0.61 14.12
CA LEU A 155 -15.50 1.31 14.75
C LEU A 155 -15.60 1.02 16.25
N ASN A 156 -16.04 2.02 16.99
CA ASN A 156 -16.54 1.86 18.34
C ASN A 156 -17.92 1.20 18.35
N ALA A 157 -18.37 0.74 19.52
CA ALA A 157 -19.68 0.09 19.68
C ALA A 157 -20.89 1.00 19.31
N ASP A 158 -20.71 2.31 19.30
CA ASP A 158 -21.71 3.31 18.93
C ASP A 158 -21.67 3.67 17.41
N GLY A 159 -20.78 3.03 16.65
CA GLY A 159 -20.61 3.27 15.22
C GLY A 159 -19.72 4.47 14.86
N SER A 160 -19.12 5.14 15.83
CA SER A 160 -18.10 6.16 15.58
C SER A 160 -16.75 5.52 15.24
N LEU A 161 -15.87 6.26 14.55
CA LEU A 161 -14.49 5.83 14.33
C LEU A 161 -13.73 5.75 15.66
N GLN A 162 -12.83 4.77 15.79
CA GLN A 162 -11.88 4.77 16.89
C GLN A 162 -10.91 5.96 16.75
N GLU A 163 -10.34 6.41 17.86
CA GLU A 163 -9.52 7.62 17.96
C GLU A 163 -8.38 7.68 16.93
N ALA A 164 -7.72 6.56 16.66
CA ALA A 164 -6.65 6.50 15.68
C ALA A 164 -7.14 6.88 14.27
N TYR A 165 -8.21 6.25 13.81
CA TYR A 165 -8.78 6.52 12.49
C TYR A 165 -9.40 7.91 12.40
N GLU A 166 -10.01 8.40 13.48
CA GLU A 166 -10.50 9.78 13.57
C GLU A 166 -9.37 10.80 13.39
N THR A 167 -8.19 10.47 13.89
CA THR A 167 -6.99 11.29 13.77
C THR A 167 -6.45 11.28 12.34
N TRP A 168 -6.39 10.10 11.70
CA TRP A 168 -5.82 9.96 10.36
C TRP A 168 -6.68 10.59 9.26
N VAL A 169 -8.01 10.51 9.34
CA VAL A 169 -8.90 11.10 8.32
C VAL A 169 -8.81 12.62 8.21
N GLN A 170 -8.08 13.27 9.09
CA GLN A 170 -7.88 14.73 9.11
C GLN A 170 -6.51 15.16 8.54
N ARG A 171 -5.70 14.20 8.06
CA ARG A 171 -4.30 14.43 7.68
C ARG A 171 -3.95 13.74 6.37
N GLU A 172 -3.24 14.48 5.53
CA GLU A 172 -2.62 13.95 4.33
C GLU A 172 -1.26 14.63 4.15
N TYR A 173 -0.19 13.85 4.20
CA TYR A 173 1.17 14.36 4.14
C TYR A 173 1.98 13.62 3.09
N PRO A 174 2.22 14.23 1.90
CA PRO A 174 3.19 13.70 0.97
C PRO A 174 4.60 13.78 1.59
N ALA A 175 5.32 12.66 1.55
CA ALA A 175 6.72 12.59 1.95
C ALA A 175 7.63 12.99 0.78
N TYR A 176 7.26 12.58 -0.44
CA TYR A 176 7.96 12.91 -1.67
C TYR A 176 7.02 12.89 -2.88
N GLU A 177 7.47 13.57 -3.94
CA GLU A 177 6.86 13.52 -5.27
C GLU A 177 7.95 13.62 -6.33
N TYR A 178 7.87 12.81 -7.38
CA TYR A 178 8.80 12.89 -8.52
C TYR A 178 8.16 12.37 -9.81
N ASP A 179 8.70 12.79 -10.94
CA ASP A 179 8.33 12.27 -12.26
C ASP A 179 9.31 11.19 -12.70
N HIS A 180 8.80 10.01 -13.05
CA HIS A 180 9.55 8.91 -13.67
C HIS A 180 9.36 8.93 -15.18
N GLY A 181 10.42 8.61 -15.92
CA GLY A 181 10.40 8.50 -17.40
C GLY A 181 10.37 9.83 -18.15
N ALA A 182 10.23 10.98 -17.48
CA ALA A 182 10.26 12.27 -18.11
C ALA A 182 11.63 12.52 -18.76
N ALA A 183 11.67 12.77 -20.06
CA ALA A 183 12.90 13.13 -20.75
C ALA A 183 13.48 14.41 -20.15
N LEU A 184 14.74 14.38 -19.71
CA LEU A 184 15.47 15.58 -19.33
C LEU A 184 15.50 16.53 -20.54
N MET A 185 14.68 17.56 -20.52
CA MET A 185 14.69 18.64 -21.53
C MET A 185 15.89 19.56 -21.34
#